data_245487c2f1e57c4a1d2046c3cb00141c
#
_entry.id   245487c2f1e57c4a1d2046c3cb00141c
#
_cell.length_a   1.000
_cell.length_b   1.000
_cell.length_c   1.000
_cell.angle_alpha   90.00
_cell.angle_beta   90.00
_cell.angle_gamma   90.00
#
_symmetry.space_group_name_H-M   'P 1'
#
loop_
_entity.id
_entity.type
_entity.pdbx_description
1 polymer ?
#
loop_
_entity_poly.entity_id
_entity_poly.type
_entity_poly.pdbx_seq_one_letter_code
_entity_poly.pdbx_strand_id
1 'polypeptide(L)'
;MKFRIIGIAATFAMLLTVVLINAVDWDNPNNRVHQHLVFRQPDEGCDCDKSELCTHLPLIIIDTGGEEIPGEPIEESVIPETGEYTEFTTTADGEPTLECTVKVMDTQESNHHPSDTPDLETAARIRIRGNTSRNFDKVGYLLTITEDDYIKNKDVGMMGMDAHHEWALHGPIMDKTLIRNYMWYNISGEIMEYAPNVRFCELIINGEYLGLYVMTETINNSETSRLRMSEPQDGVSRVSYVVRLDRGSENTVKNINSFIMYTYRTRNAIDIVYPGPSNLTEERIQYIHDDLSSFEKTLYSYDRDTGSYAWWNYADMKSFAEYCILNEFICNYEVGARSTYMYRDVQGKFHMCMWDLNTCCGNMRQDVGTTHFEIQYLPWFVMMFKDDEFVEYIIDRYCDLRETYLNEDYLMQYIDDTIEYLGSAIERNFEV
;
A
#
# COMPACT_ATOMS: atom_id res chain seq x y z
N MET A 1 13.73 41.58 -44.06
CA MET A 1 12.43 40.89 -44.10
C MET A 1 12.56 39.40 -43.74
N LYS A 2 13.46 38.61 -44.34
CA LYS A 2 13.64 37.16 -44.06
C LYS A 2 13.92 36.84 -42.59
N PHE A 3 14.79 37.56 -41.91
CA PHE A 3 15.10 37.32 -40.48
C PHE A 3 13.94 37.58 -39.51
N ARG A 4 13.06 38.54 -39.86
CA ARG A 4 11.83 38.77 -39.05
C ARG A 4 10.81 37.65 -39.21
N ILE A 5 10.69 37.07 -40.41
CA ILE A 5 9.80 35.93 -40.68
C ILE A 5 10.31 34.67 -39.95
N ILE A 6 11.63 34.45 -39.95
CA ILE A 6 12.25 33.30 -39.24
C ILE A 6 12.04 33.46 -37.71
N GLY A 7 12.21 34.68 -37.17
CA GLY A 7 11.95 34.94 -35.76
C GLY A 7 10.50 34.67 -35.35
N ILE A 8 9.52 35.15 -36.15
CA ILE A 8 8.10 34.91 -35.90
C ILE A 8 7.75 33.42 -36.00
N ALA A 9 8.27 32.71 -37.00
CA ALA A 9 8.08 31.25 -37.12
C ALA A 9 8.68 30.46 -35.94
N ALA A 10 9.86 30.84 -35.48
CA ALA A 10 10.49 30.21 -34.30
C ALA A 10 9.69 30.46 -33.02
N THR A 11 9.21 31.69 -32.82
CA THR A 11 8.35 32.03 -31.65
C THR A 11 7.03 31.27 -31.71
N PHE A 12 6.43 31.14 -32.88
CA PHE A 12 5.18 30.37 -33.05
C PHE A 12 5.39 28.88 -32.84
N ALA A 13 6.52 28.31 -33.29
CA ALA A 13 6.88 26.93 -33.04
C ALA A 13 7.11 26.69 -31.54
N MET A 14 7.81 27.57 -30.81
CA MET A 14 7.98 27.49 -29.38
C MET A 14 6.66 27.57 -28.61
N LEU A 15 5.78 28.50 -28.97
CA LEU A 15 4.45 28.59 -28.36
C LEU A 15 3.60 27.35 -28.64
N LEU A 16 3.66 26.81 -29.85
CA LEU A 16 2.96 25.57 -30.21
C LEU A 16 3.51 24.38 -29.42
N THR A 17 4.83 24.30 -29.21
CA THR A 17 5.47 23.28 -28.43
C THR A 17 5.06 23.38 -26.93
N VAL A 18 5.00 24.59 -26.39
CA VAL A 18 4.52 24.80 -25.00
C VAL A 18 3.04 24.43 -24.88
N VAL A 19 2.20 24.79 -25.84
CA VAL A 19 0.78 24.39 -25.82
C VAL A 19 0.62 22.88 -25.96
N LEU A 20 1.41 22.24 -26.82
CA LEU A 20 1.38 20.78 -26.96
C LEU A 20 1.91 20.06 -25.75
N ILE A 21 2.96 20.58 -25.10
CA ILE A 21 3.48 20.03 -23.84
C ILE A 21 2.46 20.16 -22.71
N ASN A 22 1.71 21.26 -22.64
CA ASN A 22 0.65 21.44 -21.65
C ASN A 22 -0.67 20.73 -22.02
N ALA A 23 -0.86 20.35 -23.28
CA ALA A 23 -2.02 19.58 -23.74
C ALA A 23 -1.76 18.06 -23.73
N VAL A 24 -0.53 17.63 -23.59
CA VAL A 24 -0.20 16.24 -23.29
C VAL A 24 -0.44 16.06 -21.80
N ASP A 25 -1.47 15.34 -21.45
CA ASP A 25 -1.60 14.74 -20.12
C ASP A 25 -0.37 13.84 -19.97
N TRP A 26 0.64 14.36 -19.29
CA TRP A 26 1.74 13.54 -18.85
C TRP A 26 1.13 12.60 -17.83
N ASP A 27 0.83 11.38 -18.25
CA ASP A 27 0.42 10.32 -17.35
C ASP A 27 1.40 10.32 -16.17
N ASN A 28 0.98 10.93 -15.07
CA ASN A 28 1.70 10.77 -13.83
C ASN A 28 1.55 9.29 -13.48
N PRO A 29 2.63 8.49 -13.52
CA PRO A 29 2.53 7.06 -13.24
C PRO A 29 1.95 6.78 -11.85
N ASN A 30 1.99 7.76 -10.96
CA ASN A 30 1.42 7.70 -9.63
C ASN A 30 0.03 8.33 -9.56
N ASN A 31 -0.47 8.89 -10.67
CA ASN A 31 -1.81 9.45 -10.70
C ASN A 31 -2.82 8.34 -10.55
N ARG A 32 -3.61 8.44 -9.51
CA ARG A 32 -4.60 7.45 -9.16
C ARG A 32 -5.96 7.87 -9.65
N VAL A 33 -6.58 7.00 -10.42
CA VAL A 33 -8.00 7.12 -10.71
C VAL A 33 -8.77 6.67 -9.48
N HIS A 34 -9.63 7.52 -8.97
CA HIS A 34 -10.53 7.21 -7.88
C HIS A 34 -11.40 6.00 -8.23
N GLN A 35 -11.34 4.98 -7.44
CA GLN A 35 -11.78 3.66 -7.88
C GLN A 35 -12.89 3.08 -7.05
N HIS A 36 -13.80 3.85 -6.56
CA HIS A 36 -15.00 3.28 -6.00
C HIS A 36 -16.17 3.52 -6.94
N LEU A 37 -16.99 2.51 -7.13
CA LEU A 37 -18.40 2.73 -7.19
C LEU A 37 -19.08 3.08 -8.45
N VAL A 38 -18.42 3.72 -9.33
CA VAL A 38 -19.04 4.25 -10.54
C VAL A 38 -19.40 3.15 -11.52
N PHE A 39 -18.90 1.94 -11.26
CA PHE A 39 -18.82 0.94 -12.31
C PHE A 39 -19.91 -0.10 -12.28
N ARG A 40 -20.64 -0.24 -11.18
CA ARG A 40 -21.68 -1.27 -11.11
C ARG A 40 -22.78 -0.97 -10.11
N GLN A 41 -23.99 -1.15 -10.56
CA GLN A 41 -25.16 -1.23 -9.68
C GLN A 41 -25.16 -2.58 -8.97
N PRO A 42 -25.60 -2.65 -7.71
CA PRO A 42 -25.89 -3.91 -7.07
C PRO A 42 -26.90 -4.70 -7.90
N ASP A 43 -26.71 -5.90 -7.97
CA ASP A 43 -27.36 -7.11 -8.32
C ASP A 43 -28.86 -7.11 -8.70
N GLU A 44 -29.33 -6.15 -9.44
CA GLU A 44 -30.67 -6.21 -9.98
C GLU A 44 -30.64 -6.80 -11.40
N GLY A 45 -30.84 -8.10 -11.52
CA GLY A 45 -31.21 -8.69 -12.80
C GLY A 45 -30.38 -9.83 -13.35
N CYS A 46 -29.66 -10.61 -12.53
CA CYS A 46 -29.16 -11.89 -12.98
C CYS A 46 -30.28 -12.94 -13.00
N ASP A 47 -30.57 -13.47 -14.18
CA ASP A 47 -31.57 -14.53 -14.36
C ASP A 47 -31.06 -15.94 -13.99
N CYS A 48 -29.95 -16.02 -13.20
CA CYS A 48 -29.44 -17.33 -12.75
C CYS A 48 -30.37 -17.99 -11.77
N ASP A 49 -30.27 -19.31 -11.65
CA ASP A 49 -31.10 -20.13 -10.74
C ASP A 49 -30.64 -20.04 -9.27
N LYS A 50 -29.59 -19.26 -8.98
CA LYS A 50 -28.96 -19.11 -7.68
C LYS A 50 -28.48 -20.41 -7.04
N SER A 51 -28.13 -21.39 -7.86
CA SER A 51 -27.58 -22.68 -7.41
C SER A 51 -26.12 -22.57 -6.95
N GLU A 52 -25.46 -21.48 -7.30
CA GLU A 52 -24.10 -21.13 -6.90
C GLU A 52 -24.02 -19.64 -6.51
N LEU A 53 -22.85 -19.19 -6.04
CA LEU A 53 -22.59 -17.78 -5.75
C LEU A 53 -22.87 -16.93 -6.99
N CYS A 54 -23.66 -15.89 -6.81
CA CYS A 54 -23.92 -14.86 -7.82
C CYS A 54 -23.55 -13.51 -7.19
N THR A 55 -22.54 -12.85 -7.72
CA THR A 55 -22.06 -11.56 -7.20
C THR A 55 -21.77 -10.55 -8.29
N HIS A 56 -22.04 -9.29 -8.01
CA HIS A 56 -21.66 -8.16 -8.86
C HIS A 56 -20.21 -7.70 -8.59
N LEU A 57 -19.63 -8.10 -7.45
CA LEU A 57 -18.24 -7.80 -7.12
C LEU A 57 -17.28 -8.68 -7.93
N PRO A 58 -16.04 -8.25 -8.15
CA PRO A 58 -15.00 -9.14 -8.66
C PRO A 58 -14.93 -10.42 -7.84
N LEU A 59 -14.83 -11.56 -8.53
CA LEU A 59 -14.71 -12.87 -7.90
C LEU A 59 -13.32 -13.44 -8.16
N ILE A 60 -12.63 -13.82 -7.10
CA ILE A 60 -11.33 -14.46 -7.16
C ILE A 60 -11.47 -15.91 -6.70
N ILE A 61 -11.00 -16.83 -7.53
CA ILE A 61 -10.93 -18.24 -7.20
C ILE A 61 -9.48 -18.69 -7.21
N ILE A 62 -9.07 -19.31 -6.09
CA ILE A 62 -7.71 -19.83 -5.92
C ILE A 62 -7.82 -21.35 -5.77
N ASP A 63 -7.04 -22.06 -6.57
CA ASP A 63 -6.93 -23.52 -6.52
C ASP A 63 -5.48 -23.89 -6.15
N THR A 64 -5.33 -24.52 -4.98
CA THR A 64 -4.06 -25.03 -4.45
C THR A 64 -3.93 -26.54 -4.63
N GLY A 65 -4.84 -27.17 -5.38
CA GLY A 65 -4.90 -28.62 -5.48
C GLY A 65 -5.36 -29.31 -4.18
N GLY A 66 -5.95 -28.55 -3.26
CA GLY A 66 -6.39 -29.01 -1.94
C GLY A 66 -5.29 -29.08 -0.89
N GLU A 67 -4.10 -28.54 -1.17
CA GLU A 67 -3.02 -28.42 -0.20
C GLU A 67 -3.26 -27.24 0.76
N GLU A 68 -2.77 -27.36 2.01
CA GLU A 68 -2.88 -26.34 3.04
C GLU A 68 -1.93 -25.17 2.76
N ILE A 69 -2.45 -23.95 2.86
CA ILE A 69 -1.69 -22.73 2.60
C ILE A 69 -0.75 -22.47 3.77
N PRO A 70 0.59 -22.36 3.54
CA PRO A 70 1.57 -22.14 4.60
C PRO A 70 1.48 -20.72 5.18
N GLY A 71 2.03 -20.58 6.38
CA GLY A 71 2.14 -19.29 7.07
C GLY A 71 1.29 -19.19 8.33
N GLU A 72 0.67 -20.27 8.80
CA GLU A 72 0.05 -20.30 10.12
C GLU A 72 1.11 -20.23 11.23
N PRO A 73 0.83 -19.56 12.36
CA PRO A 73 1.74 -19.51 13.49
C PRO A 73 1.94 -20.88 14.11
N ILE A 74 3.18 -21.21 14.49
CA ILE A 74 3.51 -22.41 15.27
C ILE A 74 3.43 -22.06 16.75
N GLU A 75 2.50 -22.65 17.50
CA GLU A 75 2.19 -22.26 18.89
C GLU A 75 3.42 -22.31 19.82
N GLU A 76 4.32 -23.27 19.63
CA GLU A 76 5.52 -23.43 20.43
C GLU A 76 6.55 -22.34 20.19
N SER A 77 6.42 -21.56 19.11
CA SER A 77 7.35 -20.49 18.72
C SER A 77 6.99 -19.13 19.32
N VAL A 78 5.94 -19.04 20.13
CA VAL A 78 5.52 -17.78 20.74
C VAL A 78 6.57 -17.23 21.70
N ILE A 79 6.87 -15.93 21.56
CA ILE A 79 7.72 -15.20 22.50
C ILE A 79 6.84 -14.79 23.70
N PRO A 80 7.04 -15.32 24.92
CA PRO A 80 6.13 -15.09 26.05
C PRO A 80 5.98 -13.61 26.43
N GLU A 81 7.03 -12.80 26.23
CA GLU A 81 7.07 -11.39 26.62
C GLU A 81 6.29 -10.48 25.65
N THR A 82 6.13 -10.88 24.40
CA THR A 82 5.49 -10.06 23.36
C THR A 82 4.23 -10.70 22.80
N GLY A 83 4.06 -12.02 22.95
CA GLY A 83 3.00 -12.78 22.30
C GLY A 83 3.17 -12.93 20.79
N GLU A 84 4.34 -12.62 20.26
CA GLU A 84 4.68 -12.75 18.87
C GLU A 84 5.21 -14.15 18.55
N TYR A 85 4.91 -14.65 17.35
CA TYR A 85 5.41 -15.94 16.87
C TYR A 85 6.67 -15.75 16.05
N THR A 86 7.62 -16.67 16.18
CA THR A 86 8.89 -16.67 15.44
C THR A 86 8.93 -17.66 14.30
N GLU A 87 8.07 -18.68 14.32
CA GLU A 87 8.02 -19.71 13.29
C GLU A 87 6.60 -19.84 12.74
N PHE A 88 6.53 -20.20 11.46
CA PHE A 88 5.28 -20.37 10.73
C PHE A 88 5.33 -21.67 9.93
N THR A 89 4.15 -22.23 9.64
CA THR A 89 4.03 -23.44 8.83
C THR A 89 4.61 -23.22 7.43
N THR A 90 5.15 -24.30 6.88
CA THR A 90 5.69 -24.39 5.51
C THR A 90 4.97 -25.51 4.76
N THR A 91 5.17 -25.59 3.46
CA THR A 91 4.73 -26.75 2.67
C THR A 91 5.45 -28.04 3.13
N ALA A 92 5.02 -29.18 2.66
CA ALA A 92 5.65 -30.47 2.95
C ALA A 92 7.13 -30.51 2.57
N ASP A 93 7.53 -29.76 1.54
CA ASP A 93 8.93 -29.63 1.07
C ASP A 93 9.71 -28.51 1.78
N GLY A 94 9.09 -27.84 2.77
CA GLY A 94 9.71 -26.78 3.56
C GLY A 94 9.68 -25.39 2.92
N GLU A 95 8.88 -25.19 1.87
CA GLU A 95 8.77 -23.90 1.21
C GLU A 95 7.80 -22.97 1.96
N PRO A 96 8.09 -21.67 2.04
CA PRO A 96 7.24 -20.69 2.73
C PRO A 96 6.01 -20.25 1.92
N THR A 97 5.88 -20.69 0.68
CA THR A 97 4.79 -20.37 -0.26
C THR A 97 4.34 -21.62 -0.97
N LEU A 98 3.07 -21.70 -1.32
CA LEU A 98 2.44 -22.80 -2.04
C LEU A 98 2.09 -22.37 -3.47
N GLU A 99 2.36 -23.22 -4.45
CA GLU A 99 1.95 -23.02 -5.83
C GLU A 99 0.42 -23.10 -5.97
N CYS A 100 -0.17 -22.23 -6.76
CA CYS A 100 -1.61 -22.20 -6.98
C CYS A 100 -1.97 -21.61 -8.34
N THR A 101 -3.19 -21.86 -8.77
CA THR A 101 -3.81 -21.16 -9.91
C THR A 101 -4.79 -20.13 -9.38
N VAL A 102 -4.75 -18.93 -9.95
CA VAL A 102 -5.65 -17.82 -9.62
C VAL A 102 -6.53 -17.53 -10.83
N LYS A 103 -7.85 -17.51 -10.62
CA LYS A 103 -8.84 -17.09 -11.61
C LYS A 103 -9.52 -15.83 -11.12
N VAL A 104 -9.72 -14.87 -12.00
CA VAL A 104 -10.38 -13.59 -11.70
C VAL A 104 -11.53 -13.41 -12.68
N MET A 105 -12.72 -13.13 -12.18
CA MET A 105 -13.88 -12.69 -12.93
C MET A 105 -14.16 -11.24 -12.54
N ASP A 106 -14.05 -10.33 -13.48
CA ASP A 106 -14.21 -8.88 -13.24
C ASP A 106 -14.87 -8.17 -14.43
N THR A 107 -15.70 -8.86 -15.19
CA THR A 107 -16.45 -8.19 -16.26
C THR A 107 -17.43 -7.16 -15.69
N GLN A 108 -17.53 -6.00 -16.34
CA GLN A 108 -18.42 -4.91 -15.91
C GLN A 108 -19.87 -5.09 -16.39
N GLU A 109 -20.14 -6.10 -17.23
CA GLU A 109 -21.41 -6.23 -17.96
C GLU A 109 -22.40 -7.21 -17.31
N SER A 110 -21.92 -8.10 -16.43
CA SER A 110 -22.75 -9.12 -15.82
C SER A 110 -22.27 -9.47 -14.41
N ASN A 111 -23.12 -10.16 -13.66
CA ASN A 111 -22.69 -10.76 -12.40
C ASN A 111 -21.74 -11.94 -12.67
N HIS A 112 -20.96 -12.27 -11.68
CA HIS A 112 -19.98 -13.34 -11.70
C HIS A 112 -20.48 -14.57 -10.96
N HIS A 113 -20.14 -15.74 -11.53
CA HIS A 113 -20.41 -17.06 -10.94
C HIS A 113 -19.14 -17.89 -10.95
N PRO A 114 -18.95 -18.82 -10.01
CA PRO A 114 -17.78 -19.70 -9.99
C PRO A 114 -17.62 -20.54 -11.28
N SER A 115 -18.70 -20.79 -11.98
CA SER A 115 -18.72 -21.56 -13.25
C SER A 115 -18.41 -20.72 -14.49
N ASP A 116 -18.31 -19.40 -14.37
CA ASP A 116 -18.04 -18.51 -15.51
C ASP A 116 -16.61 -18.72 -16.05
N THR A 117 -16.41 -18.36 -17.31
CA THR A 117 -15.06 -18.30 -17.88
C THR A 117 -14.33 -17.12 -17.26
N PRO A 118 -13.15 -17.31 -16.64
CA PRO A 118 -12.41 -16.23 -16.01
C PRO A 118 -11.90 -15.23 -17.07
N ASP A 119 -11.90 -13.94 -16.70
CA ASP A 119 -11.26 -12.88 -17.48
C ASP A 119 -9.72 -12.99 -17.42
N LEU A 120 -9.22 -13.53 -16.32
CA LEU A 120 -7.80 -13.81 -16.10
C LEU A 120 -7.63 -15.17 -15.44
N GLU A 121 -6.72 -15.98 -15.97
CA GLU A 121 -6.21 -17.18 -15.28
C GLU A 121 -4.70 -17.15 -15.30
N THR A 122 -4.04 -17.33 -14.14
CA THR A 122 -2.60 -17.19 -14.01
C THR A 122 -2.04 -18.07 -12.90
N ALA A 123 -0.77 -18.47 -13.04
CA ALA A 123 -0.01 -19.12 -12.00
C ALA A 123 0.39 -18.12 -10.91
N ALA A 124 0.42 -18.58 -9.67
CA ALA A 124 0.85 -17.77 -8.53
C ALA A 124 1.42 -18.66 -7.42
N ARG A 125 2.07 -18.02 -6.46
CA ARG A 125 2.42 -18.58 -5.16
C ARG A 125 1.61 -17.86 -4.08
N ILE A 126 1.09 -18.61 -3.13
CA ILE A 126 0.26 -18.09 -2.04
C ILE A 126 0.85 -18.44 -0.68
N ARG A 127 0.65 -17.54 0.28
CA ARG A 127 0.87 -17.81 1.71
C ARG A 127 -0.06 -16.98 2.57
N ILE A 128 -0.28 -17.41 3.80
CA ILE A 128 -0.93 -16.58 4.81
C ILE A 128 0.03 -15.42 5.16
N ARG A 129 -0.54 -14.21 5.27
CA ARG A 129 0.22 -13.01 5.60
C ARG A 129 -0.33 -12.31 6.84
N GLY A 130 0.48 -11.41 7.33
CA GLY A 130 0.18 -10.59 8.51
C GLY A 130 1.05 -10.97 9.69
N ASN A 131 0.81 -10.35 10.80
CA ASN A 131 1.45 -10.65 12.08
C ASN A 131 0.36 -11.13 13.04
N THR A 132 -0.28 -10.22 13.76
CA THR A 132 -1.40 -10.52 14.65
C THR A 132 -2.62 -11.08 13.88
N SER A 133 -2.83 -10.63 12.64
CA SER A 133 -3.97 -11.05 11.80
C SER A 133 -3.96 -12.53 11.39
N ARG A 134 -2.83 -13.22 11.55
CA ARG A 134 -2.76 -14.68 11.32
C ARG A 134 -3.47 -15.52 12.39
N ASN A 135 -3.78 -14.90 13.53
CA ASN A 135 -4.43 -15.58 14.66
C ASN A 135 -5.96 -15.52 14.61
N PHE A 136 -6.51 -14.99 13.53
CA PHE A 136 -7.95 -14.87 13.35
C PHE A 136 -8.48 -15.91 12.37
N ASP A 137 -9.75 -16.28 12.51
CA ASP A 137 -10.41 -17.25 11.63
C ASP A 137 -10.38 -16.81 10.16
N LYS A 138 -10.48 -15.51 9.89
CA LYS A 138 -10.39 -14.93 8.54
C LYS A 138 -9.02 -14.30 8.33
N VAL A 139 -8.09 -15.07 7.83
CA VAL A 139 -6.71 -14.65 7.59
C VAL A 139 -6.57 -13.82 6.31
N GLY A 140 -5.50 -13.04 6.22
CA GLY A 140 -5.08 -12.40 4.97
C GLY A 140 -4.10 -13.26 4.21
N TYR A 141 -4.07 -13.10 2.87
CA TYR A 141 -3.15 -13.83 1.99
C TYR A 141 -2.23 -12.88 1.24
N LEU A 142 -1.07 -13.39 0.87
CA LEU A 142 -0.18 -12.78 -0.10
C LEU A 142 -0.09 -13.67 -1.32
N LEU A 143 -0.41 -13.09 -2.47
CA LEU A 143 -0.26 -13.71 -3.79
C LEU A 143 0.97 -13.11 -4.46
N THR A 144 1.85 -13.97 -4.96
CA THR A 144 2.93 -13.58 -5.87
C THR A 144 2.66 -14.21 -7.23
N ILE A 145 2.26 -13.39 -8.19
CA ILE A 145 1.97 -13.85 -9.55
C ILE A 145 3.25 -14.22 -10.26
N THR A 146 3.22 -15.34 -10.96
CA THR A 146 4.40 -15.91 -11.61
C THR A 146 4.11 -16.30 -13.05
N GLU A 147 5.17 -16.55 -13.81
CA GLU A 147 5.06 -17.35 -15.02
C GLU A 147 4.68 -18.80 -14.65
N ASP A 148 4.34 -19.60 -15.63
CA ASP A 148 3.89 -21.00 -15.43
C ASP A 148 4.95 -21.92 -14.78
N ASP A 149 6.16 -21.42 -14.59
CA ASP A 149 7.24 -22.11 -13.88
C ASP A 149 7.20 -21.94 -12.36
N TYR A 150 6.28 -21.11 -11.84
CA TYR A 150 6.14 -20.74 -10.42
C TYR A 150 7.40 -20.11 -9.78
N ILE A 151 8.40 -19.75 -10.57
CA ILE A 151 9.68 -19.19 -10.11
C ILE A 151 9.79 -17.72 -10.44
N LYS A 152 9.59 -17.37 -11.73
CA LYS A 152 9.75 -16.02 -12.22
C LYS A 152 8.50 -15.19 -11.96
N ASN A 153 8.65 -14.06 -11.29
CA ASN A 153 7.54 -13.12 -11.07
C ASN A 153 7.04 -12.56 -12.41
N LYS A 154 5.75 -12.29 -12.47
CA LYS A 154 5.05 -11.76 -13.62
C LYS A 154 4.13 -10.62 -13.19
N ASP A 155 4.32 -9.46 -13.76
CA ASP A 155 3.44 -8.31 -13.51
C ASP A 155 2.13 -8.48 -14.28
N VAL A 156 1.00 -8.48 -13.57
CA VAL A 156 -0.34 -8.67 -14.14
C VAL A 156 -1.28 -7.66 -13.53
N GLY A 157 -2.04 -6.96 -14.39
CA GLY A 157 -3.16 -6.11 -13.94
C GLY A 157 -4.32 -6.96 -13.42
N MET A 158 -4.91 -6.59 -12.30
CA MET A 158 -6.04 -7.27 -11.70
C MET A 158 -7.18 -6.31 -11.41
N MET A 159 -8.39 -6.67 -11.81
CA MET A 159 -9.59 -5.88 -11.49
C MET A 159 -9.47 -4.41 -11.86
N GLY A 160 -8.89 -4.11 -13.04
CA GLY A 160 -8.64 -2.76 -13.52
C GLY A 160 -7.54 -1.97 -12.79
N MET A 161 -6.82 -2.60 -11.86
CA MET A 161 -5.62 -2.03 -11.25
C MET A 161 -4.39 -2.25 -12.13
N ASP A 162 -3.43 -1.35 -12.04
CA ASP A 162 -2.16 -1.43 -12.78
C ASP A 162 -1.40 -2.72 -12.49
N ALA A 163 -0.60 -3.17 -13.46
CA ALA A 163 0.12 -4.44 -13.34
C ALA A 163 1.13 -4.43 -12.19
N HIS A 164 1.10 -5.51 -11.41
CA HIS A 164 1.97 -5.79 -10.29
C HIS A 164 2.09 -7.30 -10.11
N HIS A 165 3.18 -7.79 -9.52
CA HIS A 165 3.34 -9.22 -9.27
C HIS A 165 2.96 -9.64 -7.85
N GLU A 166 2.87 -8.70 -6.90
CA GLU A 166 2.61 -9.03 -5.50
C GLU A 166 1.35 -8.34 -4.99
N TRP A 167 0.35 -9.13 -4.61
CA TRP A 167 -0.97 -8.69 -4.19
C TRP A 167 -1.31 -9.18 -2.80
N ALA A 168 -1.80 -8.27 -1.97
CA ALA A 168 -2.30 -8.60 -0.64
C ALA A 168 -3.82 -8.69 -0.64
N LEU A 169 -4.36 -9.82 -0.17
CA LEU A 169 -5.77 -10.02 0.13
C LEU A 169 -5.97 -9.81 1.63
N HIS A 170 -6.61 -8.71 2.01
CA HIS A 170 -6.95 -8.40 3.39
C HIS A 170 -8.33 -8.95 3.74
N GLY A 171 -8.42 -9.90 4.66
CA GLY A 171 -9.68 -10.31 5.27
C GLY A 171 -10.08 -9.30 6.35
N PRO A 172 -11.18 -8.58 6.23
CA PRO A 172 -11.54 -7.48 7.12
C PRO A 172 -12.18 -7.95 8.45
N ILE A 173 -11.60 -8.94 9.11
CA ILE A 173 -12.17 -9.53 10.33
C ILE A 173 -12.24 -8.53 11.48
N MET A 174 -11.21 -7.71 11.65
CA MET A 174 -11.14 -6.69 12.71
C MET A 174 -11.97 -5.45 12.37
N ASP A 175 -12.17 -5.17 11.11
CA ASP A 175 -12.96 -4.05 10.64
C ASP A 175 -14.39 -4.48 10.31
N LYS A 176 -15.27 -4.40 11.30
CA LYS A 176 -16.69 -4.77 11.13
C LYS A 176 -17.47 -3.84 10.20
N THR A 177 -16.88 -2.70 9.81
CA THR A 177 -17.46 -1.86 8.75
C THR A 177 -17.08 -2.34 7.35
N LEU A 178 -16.05 -3.19 7.24
CA LEU A 178 -15.48 -3.76 6.02
C LEU A 178 -14.76 -2.75 5.10
N ILE A 179 -14.89 -1.45 5.33
CA ILE A 179 -14.56 -0.39 4.37
C ILE A 179 -13.32 0.43 4.68
N ARG A 180 -12.74 0.36 5.91
CA ARG A 180 -11.65 1.27 6.33
C ARG A 180 -10.43 1.22 5.41
N ASN A 181 -9.89 0.05 5.15
CA ASN A 181 -8.75 -0.07 4.22
C ASN A 181 -9.09 0.46 2.84
N TYR A 182 -10.24 0.06 2.28
CA TYR A 182 -10.69 0.50 0.96
C TYR A 182 -10.81 2.02 0.87
N MET A 183 -11.58 2.62 1.78
CA MET A 183 -11.84 4.05 1.82
C MET A 183 -10.55 4.86 1.97
N TRP A 184 -9.76 4.54 2.99
CA TRP A 184 -8.59 5.36 3.30
C TRP A 184 -7.43 5.18 2.34
N TYR A 185 -7.24 4.02 1.72
CA TYR A 185 -6.30 3.91 0.60
C TYR A 185 -6.74 4.75 -0.59
N ASN A 186 -8.01 4.73 -0.95
CA ASN A 186 -8.52 5.54 -2.04
C ASN A 186 -8.38 7.04 -1.77
N ILE A 187 -8.81 7.51 -0.59
CA ILE A 187 -8.67 8.92 -0.21
C ILE A 187 -7.20 9.33 -0.13
N SER A 188 -6.34 8.48 0.42
CA SER A 188 -4.90 8.74 0.43
C SER A 188 -4.33 8.88 -0.98
N GLY A 189 -4.84 8.11 -1.93
CA GLY A 189 -4.44 8.19 -3.34
C GLY A 189 -4.86 9.49 -4.02
N GLU A 190 -5.91 10.15 -3.55
CA GLU A 190 -6.32 11.47 -4.03
C GLU A 190 -5.46 12.61 -3.45
N ILE A 191 -4.88 12.38 -2.27
CA ILE A 191 -4.15 13.40 -1.52
C ILE A 191 -2.66 13.29 -1.74
N MET A 192 -2.10 12.08 -1.57
CA MET A 192 -0.66 11.80 -1.63
C MET A 192 -0.23 11.45 -3.06
N GLU A 193 1.04 11.65 -3.38
CA GLU A 193 1.62 11.28 -4.67
C GLU A 193 1.46 9.78 -4.97
N TYR A 194 1.64 8.94 -3.96
CA TYR A 194 1.45 7.50 -4.05
C TYR A 194 0.69 6.95 -2.84
N ALA A 195 -0.29 6.12 -3.12
CA ALA A 195 -0.89 5.17 -2.18
C ALA A 195 -1.28 3.89 -2.93
N PRO A 196 -1.29 2.71 -2.29
CA PRO A 196 -1.68 1.48 -2.93
C PRO A 196 -3.08 1.54 -3.54
N ASN A 197 -3.24 0.96 -4.72
CA ASN A 197 -4.55 0.71 -5.31
C ASN A 197 -5.28 -0.38 -4.55
N VAL A 198 -6.60 -0.29 -4.50
CA VAL A 198 -7.44 -1.27 -3.82
C VAL A 198 -8.71 -1.58 -4.58
N ARG A 199 -9.19 -2.81 -4.42
CA ARG A 199 -10.49 -3.29 -4.90
C ARG A 199 -11.12 -4.21 -3.88
N PHE A 200 -12.44 -4.17 -3.79
CA PHE A 200 -13.19 -5.27 -3.17
C PHE A 200 -13.23 -6.45 -4.11
N CYS A 201 -13.22 -7.65 -3.53
CA CYS A 201 -13.49 -8.90 -4.22
C CYS A 201 -14.13 -9.88 -3.25
N GLU A 202 -14.85 -10.88 -3.78
CA GLU A 202 -15.23 -12.05 -3.03
C GLU A 202 -14.25 -13.19 -3.35
N LEU A 203 -13.93 -14.01 -2.35
CA LEU A 203 -12.86 -15.00 -2.43
C LEU A 203 -13.39 -16.42 -2.25
N ILE A 204 -12.96 -17.29 -3.15
CA ILE A 204 -13.15 -18.75 -3.04
C ILE A 204 -11.76 -19.40 -3.07
N ILE A 205 -11.48 -20.30 -2.14
CA ILE A 205 -10.26 -21.13 -2.13
C ILE A 205 -10.66 -22.60 -2.08
N ASN A 206 -10.18 -23.40 -3.03
CA ASN A 206 -10.48 -24.83 -3.14
C ASN A 206 -11.99 -25.16 -3.09
N GLY A 207 -12.81 -24.25 -3.62
CA GLY A 207 -14.28 -24.39 -3.63
C GLY A 207 -14.98 -23.92 -2.35
N GLU A 208 -14.24 -23.48 -1.33
CA GLU A 208 -14.79 -22.87 -0.12
C GLU A 208 -14.91 -21.36 -0.27
N TYR A 209 -16.10 -20.82 -0.04
CA TYR A 209 -16.36 -19.38 -0.07
C TYR A 209 -15.92 -18.73 1.24
N LEU A 210 -15.04 -17.73 1.15
CA LEU A 210 -14.44 -17.06 2.31
C LEU A 210 -14.96 -15.63 2.52
N GLY A 211 -15.95 -15.20 1.74
CA GLY A 211 -16.57 -13.88 1.88
C GLY A 211 -15.77 -12.75 1.23
N LEU A 212 -16.01 -11.55 1.73
CA LEU A 212 -15.45 -10.31 1.20
C LEU A 212 -13.99 -10.12 1.61
N TYR A 213 -13.16 -9.72 0.65
CA TYR A 213 -11.76 -9.32 0.83
C TYR A 213 -11.50 -7.96 0.19
N VAL A 214 -10.44 -7.31 0.63
CA VAL A 214 -9.87 -6.12 -0.01
C VAL A 214 -8.53 -6.53 -0.62
N MET A 215 -8.45 -6.53 -1.94
CA MET A 215 -7.19 -6.73 -2.65
C MET A 215 -6.46 -5.42 -2.85
N THR A 216 -5.17 -5.40 -2.59
CA THR A 216 -4.30 -4.24 -2.78
C THR A 216 -2.93 -4.64 -3.29
N GLU A 217 -2.32 -3.80 -4.12
CA GLU A 217 -0.90 -3.93 -4.44
C GLU A 217 -0.06 -3.77 -3.17
N THR A 218 1.08 -4.45 -3.10
CA THR A 218 2.04 -4.20 -2.03
C THR A 218 2.93 -2.99 -2.36
N ILE A 219 3.51 -2.37 -1.31
CA ILE A 219 4.45 -1.27 -1.50
C ILE A 219 5.79 -1.87 -1.92
N ASN A 220 5.94 -2.09 -3.22
CA ASN A 220 7.09 -2.72 -3.83
C ASN A 220 7.34 -2.10 -5.22
N ASN A 221 8.53 -2.29 -5.76
CA ASN A 221 8.89 -1.82 -7.10
C ASN A 221 8.92 -2.96 -8.11
N SER A 222 8.39 -2.72 -9.28
CA SER A 222 8.51 -3.58 -10.45
C SER A 222 8.58 -2.74 -11.72
N GLU A 223 8.80 -3.37 -12.85
CA GLU A 223 8.92 -2.70 -14.14
C GLU A 223 7.65 -1.90 -14.51
N THR A 224 6.49 -2.38 -14.11
CA THR A 224 5.19 -1.80 -14.45
C THR A 224 4.40 -1.31 -13.24
N SER A 225 4.95 -1.43 -12.02
CA SER A 225 4.26 -0.97 -10.81
C SER A 225 4.04 0.56 -10.83
N ARG A 226 3.04 1.01 -10.09
CA ARG A 226 2.76 2.44 -9.94
C ARG A 226 3.85 3.17 -9.15
N LEU A 227 4.45 2.50 -8.17
CA LEU A 227 5.64 2.98 -7.48
C LEU A 227 6.86 2.67 -8.35
N ARG A 228 7.17 3.56 -9.30
CA ARG A 228 8.28 3.38 -10.24
C ARG A 228 9.56 3.98 -9.68
N MET A 229 10.49 3.11 -9.38
CA MET A 229 11.83 3.47 -8.94
C MET A 229 12.87 2.78 -9.83
N SER A 230 14.09 3.34 -9.81
CA SER A 230 15.22 2.78 -10.57
C SER A 230 15.55 1.36 -10.09
N GLU A 231 15.64 0.42 -11.03
CA GLU A 231 16.01 -0.96 -10.72
C GLU A 231 17.48 -1.08 -10.27
N PRO A 232 17.78 -2.04 -9.37
CA PRO A 232 19.15 -2.33 -8.97
C PRO A 232 20.03 -2.73 -10.15
N GLN A 233 21.20 -2.12 -10.30
CA GLN A 233 22.15 -2.42 -11.35
C GLN A 233 23.32 -3.25 -10.82
N ASP A 234 23.80 -4.23 -11.60
CA ASP A 234 24.90 -5.08 -11.23
C ASP A 234 26.17 -4.28 -10.91
N GLY A 235 26.78 -4.60 -9.78
CA GLY A 235 28.01 -3.95 -9.30
C GLY A 235 27.81 -2.51 -8.78
N VAL A 236 26.57 -2.02 -8.69
CA VAL A 236 26.24 -0.72 -8.13
C VAL A 236 25.60 -0.89 -6.75
N SER A 237 26.22 -0.31 -5.73
CA SER A 237 25.71 -0.33 -4.36
C SER A 237 24.57 0.67 -4.12
N ARG A 238 24.58 1.78 -4.87
CA ARG A 238 23.54 2.81 -4.78
C ARG A 238 22.26 2.29 -5.44
N VAL A 239 21.18 2.21 -4.66
CA VAL A 239 19.89 1.64 -5.09
C VAL A 239 18.73 2.49 -4.61
N SER A 240 17.60 2.37 -5.30
CA SER A 240 16.30 2.78 -4.78
C SER A 240 15.85 1.78 -3.73
N TYR A 241 15.07 2.23 -2.76
CA TYR A 241 14.62 1.35 -1.70
C TYR A 241 13.29 1.75 -1.07
N VAL A 242 12.62 0.74 -0.53
CA VAL A 242 11.50 0.87 0.38
C VAL A 242 11.92 0.34 1.74
N VAL A 243 11.69 1.11 2.78
CA VAL A 243 11.88 0.69 4.17
C VAL A 243 10.58 0.76 4.94
N ARG A 244 10.48 -0.08 5.97
CA ARG A 244 9.33 -0.13 6.84
C ARG A 244 9.78 -0.12 8.30
N LEU A 245 9.27 0.81 9.09
CA LEU A 245 9.39 0.77 10.54
C LEU A 245 8.29 -0.17 11.07
N ASP A 246 8.72 -1.27 11.68
CA ASP A 246 7.85 -2.31 12.21
C ASP A 246 8.56 -3.10 13.32
N ARG A 247 8.04 -4.26 13.70
CA ARG A 247 8.59 -5.13 14.75
C ARG A 247 9.99 -5.68 14.46
N GLY A 248 10.45 -5.56 13.24
CA GLY A 248 11.62 -6.23 12.72
C GLY A 248 11.26 -7.59 12.12
N SER A 249 12.09 -8.07 11.21
CA SER A 249 11.97 -9.40 10.64
C SER A 249 13.04 -10.31 11.25
N GLU A 250 12.78 -11.61 11.27
CA GLU A 250 13.77 -12.62 11.67
C GLU A 250 14.99 -12.62 10.76
N ASN A 251 14.83 -12.15 9.53
CA ASN A 251 15.92 -12.00 8.60
C ASN A 251 16.74 -10.74 8.91
N THR A 252 17.79 -10.90 9.68
CA THR A 252 18.70 -9.83 10.09
C THR A 252 19.34 -9.06 8.94
N VAL A 253 19.36 -9.64 7.73
CA VAL A 253 19.88 -9.00 6.51
C VAL A 253 19.02 -7.81 6.08
N LYS A 254 17.74 -7.81 6.44
CA LYS A 254 16.80 -6.73 6.12
C LYS A 254 16.72 -5.65 7.17
N ASN A 255 17.22 -5.92 8.38
CA ASN A 255 17.18 -4.96 9.47
C ASN A 255 18.35 -4.00 9.36
N ILE A 256 18.09 -2.72 9.56
CA ILE A 256 19.09 -1.67 9.59
C ILE A 256 19.08 -0.95 10.94
N ASN A 257 20.26 -0.57 11.42
CA ASN A 257 20.39 0.27 12.59
C ASN A 257 20.36 1.73 12.14
N SER A 258 19.35 2.47 12.60
CA SER A 258 19.22 3.88 12.34
C SER A 258 19.35 4.69 13.64
N PHE A 259 19.52 6.00 13.50
CA PHE A 259 19.63 6.89 14.65
C PHE A 259 18.38 6.85 15.53
N ILE A 260 17.21 6.69 14.95
CA ILE A 260 15.93 6.67 15.64
C ILE A 260 15.82 5.51 16.63
N MET A 261 16.40 4.36 16.31
CA MET A 261 16.38 3.18 17.17
C MET A 261 17.03 3.46 18.54
N TYR A 262 18.07 4.31 18.56
CA TYR A 262 18.73 4.72 19.78
C TYR A 262 18.01 5.85 20.51
N THR A 263 17.41 6.77 19.76
CA THR A 263 16.77 7.97 20.31
C THR A 263 15.48 7.64 21.05
N TYR A 264 14.65 6.75 20.49
CA TYR A 264 13.31 6.47 21.02
C TYR A 264 13.22 5.16 21.79
N ARG A 265 14.32 4.42 21.90
CA ARG A 265 14.38 3.11 22.62
C ARG A 265 13.24 2.18 22.20
N THR A 266 12.86 2.21 20.95
CA THR A 266 11.79 1.35 20.44
C THR A 266 12.34 -0.07 20.28
N ARG A 267 11.46 -1.07 20.44
CA ARG A 267 11.77 -2.46 20.06
C ARG A 267 11.56 -2.66 18.54
N ASN A 268 11.09 -1.64 17.86
CA ASN A 268 10.83 -1.68 16.45
C ASN A 268 12.13 -1.56 15.66
N ALA A 269 12.16 -2.18 14.51
CA ALA A 269 13.27 -2.14 13.56
C ALA A 269 12.82 -1.48 12.26
N ILE A 270 13.80 -0.97 11.51
CA ILE A 270 13.57 -0.56 10.14
C ILE A 270 14.01 -1.71 9.25
N ASP A 271 13.04 -2.33 8.60
CA ASP A 271 13.24 -3.41 7.65
C ASP A 271 13.39 -2.86 6.24
N ILE A 272 14.29 -3.46 5.44
CA ILE A 272 14.36 -3.20 4.01
C ILE A 272 13.31 -4.09 3.34
N VAL A 273 12.32 -3.48 2.69
CA VAL A 273 11.27 -4.17 1.94
C VAL A 273 11.71 -4.38 0.49
N TYR A 274 12.30 -3.34 -0.11
CA TYR A 274 12.87 -3.37 -1.45
C TYR A 274 14.29 -2.74 -1.41
N PRO A 275 15.27 -3.24 -2.17
CA PRO A 275 15.19 -4.39 -3.07
C PRO A 275 15.00 -5.71 -2.34
N GLY A 276 14.43 -6.70 -3.06
CA GLY A 276 14.22 -8.05 -2.53
C GLY A 276 15.54 -8.78 -2.21
N PRO A 277 15.48 -9.91 -1.47
CA PRO A 277 16.67 -10.60 -0.95
C PRO A 277 17.73 -10.96 -1.99
N SER A 278 17.31 -11.32 -3.21
CA SER A 278 18.24 -11.66 -4.31
C SER A 278 19.09 -10.48 -4.79
N ASN A 279 18.60 -9.25 -4.58
CA ASN A 279 19.26 -8.01 -4.98
C ASN A 279 19.86 -7.24 -3.79
N LEU A 280 19.78 -7.80 -2.58
CA LEU A 280 20.22 -7.13 -1.35
C LEU A 280 21.61 -7.63 -0.94
N THR A 281 22.68 -6.95 -1.42
CA THR A 281 24.06 -7.22 -1.02
C THR A 281 24.44 -6.43 0.24
N GLU A 282 25.54 -6.81 0.90
CA GLU A 282 26.05 -6.10 2.08
C GLU A 282 26.35 -4.63 1.78
N GLU A 283 26.89 -4.32 0.60
CA GLU A 283 27.20 -2.96 0.18
C GLU A 283 25.91 -2.13 -0.04
N ARG A 284 24.84 -2.75 -0.53
CA ARG A 284 23.53 -2.11 -0.68
C ARG A 284 22.87 -1.87 0.65
N ILE A 285 22.93 -2.83 1.57
CA ILE A 285 22.45 -2.65 2.95
C ILE A 285 23.20 -1.49 3.62
N GLN A 286 24.54 -1.45 3.48
CA GLN A 286 25.33 -0.37 4.04
C GLN A 286 24.99 0.99 3.41
N TYR A 287 24.77 1.04 2.10
CA TYR A 287 24.32 2.26 1.42
C TYR A 287 22.98 2.76 1.98
N ILE A 288 21.98 1.88 2.12
CA ILE A 288 20.66 2.22 2.66
C ILE A 288 20.78 2.72 4.11
N HIS A 289 21.59 2.04 4.93
CA HIS A 289 21.88 2.44 6.30
C HIS A 289 22.49 3.85 6.36
N ASP A 290 23.52 4.13 5.55
CA ASP A 290 24.24 5.40 5.58
C ASP A 290 23.38 6.55 5.05
N ASP A 291 22.55 6.28 4.05
CA ASP A 291 21.64 7.24 3.44
C ASP A 291 20.52 7.64 4.41
N LEU A 292 19.84 6.65 5.03
CA LEU A 292 18.84 6.90 6.05
C LEU A 292 19.44 7.58 7.30
N SER A 293 20.62 7.14 7.74
CA SER A 293 21.34 7.76 8.85
C SER A 293 21.72 9.20 8.56
N SER A 294 22.04 9.52 7.31
CA SER A 294 22.35 10.89 6.89
C SER A 294 21.13 11.80 6.95
N PHE A 295 19.96 11.29 6.51
CA PHE A 295 18.69 11.99 6.69
C PHE A 295 18.39 12.24 8.17
N GLU A 296 18.45 11.22 9.01
CA GLU A 296 18.17 11.34 10.45
C GLU A 296 19.15 12.29 11.15
N LYS A 297 20.44 12.17 10.87
CA LYS A 297 21.46 13.09 11.42
C LYS A 297 21.18 14.54 11.04
N THR A 298 20.77 14.78 9.80
CA THR A 298 20.41 16.12 9.33
C THR A 298 19.18 16.63 10.07
N LEU A 299 18.12 15.82 10.13
CA LEU A 299 16.86 16.19 10.79
C LEU A 299 17.02 16.44 12.30
N TYR A 300 17.85 15.66 12.98
CA TYR A 300 18.10 15.78 14.42
C TYR A 300 19.28 16.74 14.74
N SER A 301 19.87 17.40 13.74
CA SER A 301 20.93 18.39 13.95
C SER A 301 20.37 19.74 14.37
N TYR A 302 21.28 20.58 14.86
CA TYR A 302 20.95 21.97 15.19
C TYR A 302 20.66 22.81 13.93
N ASP A 303 21.32 22.47 12.81
CA ASP A 303 21.25 23.21 11.54
C ASP A 303 20.21 22.62 10.56
N ARG A 304 19.22 21.85 11.08
CA ARG A 304 18.24 21.07 10.28
C ARG A 304 17.43 21.90 9.28
N ASP A 305 17.33 23.20 9.50
CA ASP A 305 16.57 24.17 8.70
C ASP A 305 17.47 25.15 7.94
N THR A 306 18.77 24.86 7.81
CA THR A 306 19.75 25.81 7.25
C THR A 306 20.33 25.33 5.92
N GLY A 307 19.95 25.97 4.83
CA GLY A 307 20.58 25.85 3.51
C GLY A 307 20.77 24.42 3.01
N SER A 308 22.01 24.03 2.70
CA SER A 308 22.32 22.69 2.20
C SER A 308 22.20 21.58 3.24
N TYR A 309 22.08 21.93 4.52
CA TYR A 309 21.89 20.99 5.63
C TYR A 309 20.41 20.85 6.02
N ALA A 310 19.51 21.50 5.29
CA ALA A 310 18.10 21.42 5.58
C ALA A 310 17.54 20.00 5.31
N TRP A 311 16.72 19.50 6.23
CA TRP A 311 16.14 18.17 6.16
C TRP A 311 15.28 17.94 4.90
N TRP A 312 14.63 18.99 4.39
CA TRP A 312 13.83 18.92 3.15
C TRP A 312 14.64 18.70 1.86
N ASN A 313 15.97 18.72 1.95
CA ASN A 313 16.81 18.24 0.85
C ASN A 313 16.81 16.72 0.74
N TYR A 314 16.52 16.03 1.84
CA TYR A 314 16.45 14.56 1.91
C TYR A 314 15.02 14.04 1.82
N ALA A 315 14.07 14.71 2.48
CA ALA A 315 12.67 14.28 2.57
C ALA A 315 11.75 15.26 1.85
N ASP A 316 10.71 14.75 1.23
CA ASP A 316 9.70 15.59 0.60
C ASP A 316 8.73 16.11 1.66
N MET A 317 8.78 17.41 1.90
CA MET A 317 7.97 18.08 2.93
C MET A 317 6.47 17.84 2.72
N LYS A 318 6.00 17.90 1.49
CA LYS A 318 4.60 17.67 1.14
C LYS A 318 4.17 16.26 1.53
N SER A 319 4.94 15.26 1.13
CA SER A 319 4.64 13.86 1.42
C SER A 319 4.55 13.58 2.92
N PHE A 320 5.50 14.11 3.71
CA PHE A 320 5.48 13.96 5.18
C PHE A 320 4.31 14.70 5.83
N ALA A 321 3.99 15.89 5.35
CA ALA A 321 2.87 16.67 5.87
C ALA A 321 1.52 16.02 5.57
N GLU A 322 1.29 15.56 4.35
CA GLU A 322 0.06 14.86 3.96
C GLU A 322 -0.11 13.53 4.71
N TYR A 323 0.98 12.78 4.88
CA TYR A 323 1.00 11.59 5.73
C TYR A 323 0.61 11.91 7.18
N CYS A 324 1.16 12.99 7.74
CA CYS A 324 0.84 13.47 9.07
C CYS A 324 -0.66 13.83 9.18
N ILE A 325 -1.16 14.66 8.28
CA ILE A 325 -2.57 15.11 8.27
C ILE A 325 -3.51 13.90 8.22
N LEU A 326 -3.27 12.97 7.30
CA LEU A 326 -4.13 11.79 7.14
C LEU A 326 -4.15 10.93 8.40
N ASN A 327 -2.98 10.59 8.95
CA ASN A 327 -2.91 9.71 10.11
C ASN A 327 -3.47 10.35 11.38
N GLU A 328 -3.28 11.67 11.58
CA GLU A 328 -3.94 12.40 12.67
C GLU A 328 -5.45 12.43 12.49
N PHE A 329 -5.93 12.73 11.28
CA PHE A 329 -7.35 12.81 10.98
C PHE A 329 -8.09 11.51 11.24
N ILE A 330 -7.48 10.38 10.86
CA ILE A 330 -8.08 9.05 11.07
C ILE A 330 -7.75 8.43 12.42
N CYS A 331 -7.02 9.13 13.27
CA CYS A 331 -6.58 8.62 14.58
C CYS A 331 -5.86 7.27 14.46
N ASN A 332 -4.89 7.16 13.56
CA ASN A 332 -4.11 5.93 13.37
C ASN A 332 -3.06 5.77 14.47
N TYR A 333 -3.33 4.91 15.45
CA TYR A 333 -2.45 4.73 16.61
C TYR A 333 -1.19 3.90 16.33
N GLU A 334 -1.12 3.21 15.19
CA GLU A 334 0.05 2.38 14.82
C GLU A 334 1.14 3.18 14.13
N VAL A 335 0.83 4.37 13.66
CA VAL A 335 1.77 5.23 12.94
C VAL A 335 3.04 5.51 13.74
N GLY A 336 4.19 5.49 13.07
CA GLY A 336 5.51 5.74 13.69
C GLY A 336 6.03 4.59 14.57
N ALA A 337 5.25 3.53 14.75
CA ALA A 337 5.66 2.36 15.50
C ALA A 337 5.56 1.07 14.67
N ARG A 338 4.59 0.99 13.78
CA ARG A 338 4.32 -0.18 12.94
C ARG A 338 3.83 0.27 11.58
N SER A 339 3.95 -0.60 10.61
CA SER A 339 3.38 -0.41 9.27
C SER A 339 3.69 0.97 8.65
N THR A 340 4.82 1.58 9.06
CA THR A 340 5.23 2.93 8.63
C THR A 340 6.24 2.80 7.50
N TYR A 341 5.79 3.07 6.30
CA TYR A 341 6.58 2.90 5.08
C TYR A 341 7.14 4.21 4.58
N MET A 342 8.41 4.16 4.17
CA MET A 342 9.09 5.20 3.40
C MET A 342 9.73 4.58 2.16
N TYR A 343 9.75 5.34 1.08
CA TYR A 343 10.46 4.96 -0.14
C TYR A 343 11.34 6.10 -0.66
N ARG A 344 12.37 5.76 -1.38
CA ARG A 344 13.29 6.71 -2.01
C ARG A 344 13.87 6.15 -3.29
N ASP A 345 13.74 6.88 -4.39
CA ASP A 345 14.48 6.58 -5.60
C ASP A 345 15.94 7.04 -5.49
N VAL A 346 16.84 6.50 -6.32
CA VAL A 346 18.29 6.74 -6.32
C VAL A 346 18.68 8.21 -6.24
N GLN A 347 17.91 9.10 -6.84
CA GLN A 347 18.18 10.54 -6.85
C GLN A 347 17.03 11.35 -6.23
N GLY A 348 16.03 10.66 -5.69
CA GLY A 348 14.85 11.27 -5.13
C GLY A 348 15.02 11.71 -3.67
N LYS A 349 13.92 12.16 -3.10
CA LYS A 349 13.74 12.41 -1.68
C LYS A 349 13.03 11.25 -1.04
N PHE A 350 13.02 11.18 0.29
CA PHE A 350 12.16 10.29 1.04
C PHE A 350 10.71 10.72 0.90
N HIS A 351 9.85 9.76 0.66
CA HIS A 351 8.40 9.90 0.64
C HIS A 351 7.78 8.89 1.59
N MET A 352 6.63 9.26 2.17
CA MET A 352 5.83 8.38 3.02
C MET A 352 4.75 7.67 2.21
N CYS A 353 4.30 6.53 2.71
CA CYS A 353 3.17 5.80 2.12
C CYS A 353 2.25 5.27 3.21
N MET A 354 0.93 5.37 2.98
CA MET A 354 -0.10 4.83 3.88
C MET A 354 -0.16 3.31 3.77
N TRP A 355 -0.28 2.63 4.91
CA TRP A 355 -0.45 1.19 4.98
C TRP A 355 -1.16 0.77 6.26
N ASP A 356 -2.01 -0.28 6.17
CA ASP A 356 -2.68 -0.96 7.29
C ASP A 356 -3.62 -0.04 8.09
N LEU A 357 -4.74 0.33 7.47
CA LEU A 357 -5.67 1.35 7.97
C LEU A 357 -6.94 0.77 8.61
N ASN A 358 -7.01 -0.56 8.78
CA ASN A 358 -8.18 -1.26 9.31
C ASN A 358 -8.45 -0.96 10.79
N THR A 359 -7.44 -0.49 11.53
CA THR A 359 -7.51 -0.20 12.97
C THR A 359 -7.76 1.27 13.28
N CYS A 360 -7.84 2.14 12.27
CA CYS A 360 -8.08 3.57 12.42
C CYS A 360 -9.53 3.93 12.79
N CYS A 361 -9.79 5.22 12.96
CA CYS A 361 -11.12 5.77 13.29
C CYS A 361 -11.75 5.10 14.52
N GLY A 362 -10.97 4.89 15.58
CA GLY A 362 -11.44 4.32 16.84
C GLY A 362 -11.84 2.85 16.79
N ASN A 363 -11.49 2.11 15.74
CA ASN A 363 -11.89 0.71 15.57
C ASN A 363 -11.28 -0.20 16.64
N MET A 364 -9.98 -0.11 16.89
CA MET A 364 -9.29 -0.98 17.84
C MET A 364 -9.09 -0.31 19.21
N ARG A 365 -8.81 1.00 19.20
CA ARG A 365 -8.60 1.79 20.41
C ARG A 365 -9.60 2.94 20.46
N GLN A 366 -10.56 2.83 21.36
CA GLN A 366 -11.57 3.88 21.61
C GLN A 366 -11.02 5.04 22.45
N ASP A 367 -9.85 4.87 23.07
CA ASP A 367 -9.19 5.86 23.90
C ASP A 367 -8.25 6.80 23.13
N VAL A 368 -8.17 6.66 21.81
CA VAL A 368 -7.43 7.59 20.97
C VAL A 368 -8.14 8.94 21.01
N GLY A 369 -7.48 9.93 21.62
CA GLY A 369 -8.05 11.25 21.82
C GLY A 369 -8.16 12.01 20.50
N THR A 370 -9.30 12.65 20.29
CA THR A 370 -9.54 13.58 19.17
C THR A 370 -9.21 15.04 19.55
N THR A 371 -8.63 15.26 20.74
CA THR A 371 -8.41 16.59 21.31
C THR A 371 -6.94 17.02 21.34
N HIS A 372 -6.04 16.17 20.87
CA HIS A 372 -4.60 16.45 20.83
C HIS A 372 -3.98 15.75 19.62
N PHE A 373 -2.76 16.14 19.26
CA PHE A 373 -1.99 15.55 18.18
C PHE A 373 -1.04 14.49 18.73
N GLU A 374 -1.02 13.32 18.10
CA GLU A 374 -0.16 12.20 18.48
C GLU A 374 1.14 12.17 17.66
N ILE A 375 1.06 12.42 16.35
CA ILE A 375 2.19 12.28 15.43
C ILE A 375 3.33 13.23 15.77
N GLN A 376 3.05 14.41 16.31
CA GLN A 376 4.08 15.37 16.69
C GLN A 376 5.12 14.81 17.68
N TYR A 377 4.83 13.70 18.36
CA TYR A 377 5.75 13.06 19.32
C TYR A 377 6.46 11.85 18.75
N LEU A 378 6.13 11.47 17.52
CA LEU A 378 6.64 10.26 16.87
C LEU A 378 8.00 10.50 16.20
N PRO A 379 8.70 9.43 15.86
CA PRO A 379 9.95 9.47 15.13
C PRO A 379 9.87 10.38 13.88
N TRP A 380 10.93 11.11 13.63
CA TRP A 380 11.11 12.13 12.60
C TRP A 380 10.19 13.35 12.79
N PHE A 381 8.89 13.16 12.98
CA PHE A 381 7.91 14.24 13.13
C PHE A 381 8.20 15.16 14.31
N VAL A 382 8.68 14.62 15.43
CA VAL A 382 9.04 15.41 16.61
C VAL A 382 10.07 16.52 16.31
N MET A 383 10.89 16.34 15.27
CA MET A 383 11.83 17.35 14.82
C MET A 383 11.27 18.23 13.71
N MET A 384 10.45 17.65 12.80
CA MET A 384 9.81 18.41 11.72
C MET A 384 8.83 19.45 12.27
N PHE A 385 8.08 19.12 13.33
CA PHE A 385 7.18 20.07 14.00
C PHE A 385 7.89 21.25 14.73
N LYS A 386 9.23 21.27 14.75
CA LYS A 386 10.02 22.44 15.19
C LYS A 386 10.38 23.38 14.05
N ASP A 387 9.94 23.07 12.85
CA ASP A 387 10.13 23.86 11.66
C ASP A 387 8.82 24.61 11.35
N ASP A 388 8.85 25.92 11.43
CA ASP A 388 7.68 26.77 11.26
C ASP A 388 7.09 26.61 9.84
N GLU A 389 7.92 26.43 8.81
CA GLU A 389 7.48 26.26 7.43
C GLU A 389 6.73 24.94 7.25
N PHE A 390 7.18 23.87 7.91
CA PHE A 390 6.46 22.59 7.92
C PHE A 390 5.10 22.70 8.60
N VAL A 391 5.03 23.40 9.74
CA VAL A 391 3.78 23.59 10.48
C VAL A 391 2.81 24.47 9.69
N GLU A 392 3.27 25.56 9.09
CA GLU A 392 2.45 26.42 8.23
C GLU A 392 1.89 25.62 7.04
N TYR A 393 2.73 24.81 6.40
CA TYR A 393 2.29 23.95 5.30
C TYR A 393 1.20 22.95 5.73
N ILE A 394 1.34 22.31 6.91
CA ILE A 394 0.31 21.40 7.45
C ILE A 394 -1.01 22.14 7.66
N ILE A 395 -0.98 23.33 8.24
CA ILE A 395 -2.18 24.12 8.53
C ILE A 395 -2.92 24.48 7.23
N ASP A 396 -2.19 25.05 6.28
CA ASP A 396 -2.76 25.46 4.99
C ASP A 396 -3.34 24.25 4.24
N ARG A 397 -2.55 23.18 4.14
CA ARG A 397 -2.97 21.97 3.45
C ARG A 397 -4.16 21.28 4.12
N TYR A 398 -4.20 21.24 5.45
CA TYR A 398 -5.35 20.71 6.17
C TYR A 398 -6.62 21.53 5.90
N CYS A 399 -6.53 22.86 5.89
CA CYS A 399 -7.66 23.72 5.53
C CYS A 399 -8.19 23.41 4.12
N ASP A 400 -7.30 23.28 3.13
CA ASP A 400 -7.67 22.91 1.77
C ASP A 400 -8.34 21.52 1.70
N LEU A 401 -7.80 20.55 2.42
CA LEU A 401 -8.35 19.20 2.45
C LEU A 401 -9.71 19.14 3.15
N ARG A 402 -9.97 20.01 4.15
CA ARG A 402 -11.29 20.13 4.79
C ARG A 402 -12.38 20.70 3.86
N GLU A 403 -11.98 21.40 2.81
CA GLU A 403 -12.88 21.87 1.77
C GLU A 403 -13.12 20.82 0.65
N THR A 404 -12.33 19.73 0.64
CA THR A 404 -12.34 18.71 -0.42
C THR A 404 -12.49 17.30 0.16
N TYR A 405 -11.43 16.49 0.12
CA TYR A 405 -11.44 15.07 0.45
C TYR A 405 -11.65 14.74 1.94
N LEU A 406 -11.37 15.66 2.84
CA LEU A 406 -11.65 15.51 4.27
C LEU A 406 -12.89 16.29 4.72
N ASN A 407 -13.73 16.70 3.78
CA ASN A 407 -15.02 17.31 4.06
C ASN A 407 -16.02 16.25 4.59
N GLU A 408 -16.86 16.62 5.54
CA GLU A 408 -17.82 15.70 6.16
C GLU A 408 -18.83 15.15 5.15
N ASP A 409 -19.39 15.99 4.31
CA ASP A 409 -20.37 15.56 3.31
C ASP A 409 -19.74 14.60 2.30
N TYR A 410 -18.48 14.86 1.85
CA TYR A 410 -17.75 13.97 0.98
C TYR A 410 -17.49 12.60 1.62
N LEU A 411 -17.04 12.59 2.88
CA LEU A 411 -16.75 11.35 3.61
C LEU A 411 -18.01 10.52 3.86
N MET A 412 -19.12 11.18 4.25
CA MET A 412 -20.38 10.49 4.46
C MET A 412 -20.93 9.91 3.16
N GLN A 413 -20.89 10.68 2.07
CA GLN A 413 -21.30 10.20 0.75
C GLN A 413 -20.44 9.02 0.31
N TYR A 414 -19.12 9.08 0.55
CA TYR A 414 -18.21 7.98 0.24
C TYR A 414 -18.60 6.69 0.98
N ILE A 415 -18.96 6.81 2.26
CA ILE A 415 -19.39 5.66 3.07
C ILE A 415 -20.69 5.08 2.52
N ASP A 416 -21.69 5.93 2.27
CA ASP A 416 -23.00 5.52 1.79
C ASP A 416 -22.89 4.82 0.42
N ASP A 417 -22.17 5.43 -0.51
CA ASP A 417 -21.92 4.86 -1.83
C ASP A 417 -21.18 3.52 -1.76
N THR A 418 -20.20 3.40 -0.83
CA THR A 418 -19.48 2.13 -0.64
C THR A 418 -20.37 1.03 -0.09
N ILE A 419 -21.24 1.35 0.84
CA ILE A 419 -22.21 0.39 1.41
C ILE A 419 -23.20 -0.04 0.33
N GLU A 420 -23.70 0.89 -0.48
CA GLU A 420 -24.58 0.58 -1.61
C GLU A 420 -23.87 -0.34 -2.62
N TYR A 421 -22.61 -0.02 -2.96
CA TYR A 421 -21.80 -0.84 -3.86
C TYR A 421 -21.55 -2.26 -3.33
N LEU A 422 -21.29 -2.43 -2.05
CA LEU A 422 -21.09 -3.76 -1.47
C LEU A 422 -22.38 -4.58 -1.45
N GLY A 423 -23.51 -3.94 -1.23
CA GLY A 423 -24.84 -4.56 -1.30
C GLY A 423 -24.94 -5.89 -0.53
N SER A 424 -25.42 -6.93 -1.18
CA SER A 424 -25.61 -8.25 -0.58
C SER A 424 -24.31 -8.97 -0.17
N ALA A 425 -23.14 -8.52 -0.64
CA ALA A 425 -21.85 -9.09 -0.22
C ALA A 425 -21.58 -8.85 1.28
N ILE A 426 -22.15 -7.80 1.87
CA ILE A 426 -22.05 -7.54 3.31
C ILE A 426 -22.68 -8.68 4.11
N GLU A 427 -23.91 -9.05 3.77
CA GLU A 427 -24.64 -10.13 4.46
C GLU A 427 -23.88 -11.45 4.30
N ARG A 428 -23.52 -11.81 3.07
CA ARG A 428 -22.75 -13.04 2.81
C ARG A 428 -21.44 -13.11 3.59
N ASN A 429 -20.75 -11.96 3.75
CA ASN A 429 -19.50 -11.93 4.50
C ASN A 429 -19.66 -12.25 5.99
N PHE A 430 -20.81 -11.98 6.58
CA PHE A 430 -21.09 -12.28 7.99
C PHE A 430 -21.73 -13.64 8.22
N GLU A 431 -22.02 -14.39 7.16
CA GLU A 431 -22.53 -15.76 7.22
C GLU A 431 -21.39 -16.80 7.20
N VAL A 432 -20.14 -16.42 6.88
CA VAL A 432 -18.94 -17.27 6.82
C VAL A 432 -18.02 -17.05 8.00
#